data_983ad8ebfb340904653c2abe385d24d4
#
_entry.id   983ad8ebfb340904653c2abe385d24d4
#
_cell.length_a   1.000
_cell.length_b   1.000
_cell.length_c   1.000
_cell.angle_alpha   90.00
_cell.angle_beta   90.00
_cell.angle_gamma   90.00
#
_symmetry.space_group_name_H-M   'P 1'
#
loop_
_entity.id
_entity.type
_entity.pdbx_description
1 polymer ?
#
loop_
_entity_poly.entity_id
_entity_poly.type
_entity_poly.pdbx_seq_one_letter_code
_entity_poly.pdbx_strand_id
1 'polypeptide(L)'
;QPKRCMYLRDNEVKGVSALQHIARELYTGKKPVYEIERMQPARLVPKIERPDIDALFLPAGQTKALFFMGKGGVGKTSISCMTALYIAQKGVKTLLVTTDPAAHIGEVLDVKVGSMPENITDNLFAVMVNQQEAFQEYKERILSEARGRYSEDMLATMEEELNSPCTEEMAAFDKFIQYIEDKDYEVVVFDTAPTGHTLRLLDLPFDYAKQVEMMVSAAESREIKETAQNRFRDIISTLRDKKRTVFSLVLYPESTPIMESYRAMLDLKEAGIETQLVVANMVLPEEVCTNNYFKNRRHMQVKYLEQIK
;
A
#
# COMPACT_ATOMS: atom_id res chain seq x y z
N GLN A 1 -29.74 -17.11 8.23
CA GLN A 1 -29.46 -17.15 6.79
C GLN A 1 -28.77 -18.47 6.43
N PRO A 2 -29.11 -19.12 5.32
CA PRO A 2 -28.43 -20.36 4.91
C PRO A 2 -26.98 -20.07 4.56
N LYS A 3 -26.05 -20.77 5.22
CA LYS A 3 -24.61 -20.66 4.97
C LYS A 3 -24.15 -21.82 4.10
N ARG A 4 -23.36 -21.56 3.06
CA ARG A 4 -22.68 -22.56 2.27
C ARG A 4 -21.17 -22.33 2.37
N CYS A 5 -20.41 -23.40 2.54
CA CYS A 5 -18.95 -23.35 2.65
C CYS A 5 -18.32 -23.89 1.37
N MET A 6 -17.35 -23.16 0.87
CA MET A 6 -16.45 -23.62 -0.19
C MET A 6 -15.11 -24.01 0.46
N TYR A 7 -14.64 -25.20 0.19
CA TYR A 7 -13.40 -25.70 0.76
C TYR A 7 -12.19 -25.08 0.04
N LEU A 8 -11.15 -24.76 0.82
CA LEU A 8 -9.88 -24.31 0.26
C LEU A 8 -9.25 -25.43 -0.58
N ARG A 9 -8.75 -25.07 -1.77
CA ARG A 9 -8.14 -26.01 -2.71
C ARG A 9 -6.63 -26.12 -2.49
N ASP A 10 -6.10 -27.28 -2.82
CA ASP A 10 -4.68 -27.57 -2.84
C ASP A 10 -3.97 -26.96 -4.07
N ASN A 11 -4.75 -26.64 -5.11
CA ASN A 11 -4.31 -25.97 -6.33
C ASN A 11 -5.10 -24.69 -6.60
N GLU A 12 -4.59 -23.87 -7.49
CA GLU A 12 -5.25 -22.64 -7.94
C GLU A 12 -6.50 -22.98 -8.77
N VAL A 13 -7.58 -22.26 -8.50
CA VAL A 13 -8.82 -22.39 -9.27
C VAL A 13 -8.72 -21.55 -10.53
N LYS A 14 -8.40 -22.19 -11.66
CA LYS A 14 -8.18 -21.49 -12.93
C LYS A 14 -8.84 -22.24 -14.09
N GLY A 15 -9.52 -21.47 -14.93
CA GLY A 15 -10.18 -21.97 -16.14
C GLY A 15 -11.63 -22.41 -15.92
N VAL A 16 -12.37 -22.48 -17.04
CA VAL A 16 -13.83 -22.74 -17.04
C VAL A 16 -14.19 -24.06 -16.40
N SER A 17 -13.42 -25.13 -16.71
CA SER A 17 -13.67 -26.47 -16.18
C SER A 17 -13.55 -26.53 -14.66
N ALA A 18 -12.48 -25.93 -14.08
CA ALA A 18 -12.28 -25.86 -12.63
C ALA A 18 -13.41 -25.07 -11.94
N LEU A 19 -13.80 -23.93 -12.51
CA LEU A 19 -14.90 -23.12 -12.01
C LEU A 19 -16.24 -23.86 -12.06
N GLN A 20 -16.55 -24.58 -13.15
CA GLN A 20 -17.76 -25.40 -13.26
C GLN A 20 -17.80 -26.52 -12.24
N HIS A 21 -16.65 -27.15 -12.00
CA HIS A 21 -16.54 -28.21 -10.98
C HIS A 21 -16.85 -27.68 -9.58
N ILE A 22 -16.22 -26.56 -9.20
CA ILE A 22 -16.45 -25.92 -7.89
C ILE A 22 -17.87 -25.38 -7.76
N ALA A 23 -18.43 -24.80 -8.81
CA ALA A 23 -19.82 -24.36 -8.80
C ALA A 23 -20.78 -25.50 -8.50
N ARG A 24 -20.58 -26.68 -9.11
CA ARG A 24 -21.39 -27.86 -8.78
C ARG A 24 -21.29 -28.27 -7.31
N GLU A 25 -20.07 -28.29 -6.74
CA GLU A 25 -19.89 -28.60 -5.32
C GLU A 25 -20.61 -27.59 -4.42
N LEU A 26 -20.41 -26.29 -4.70
CA LEU A 26 -21.01 -25.21 -3.92
C LEU A 26 -22.54 -25.26 -3.94
N TYR A 27 -23.13 -25.52 -5.10
CA TYR A 27 -24.60 -25.51 -5.26
C TYR A 27 -25.26 -26.83 -4.95
N THR A 28 -24.57 -27.97 -5.13
CA THR A 28 -25.14 -29.29 -4.82
C THR A 28 -24.80 -29.81 -3.42
N GLY A 29 -23.86 -29.18 -2.72
CA GLY A 29 -23.38 -29.60 -1.40
C GLY A 29 -22.55 -30.88 -1.41
N LYS A 30 -22.13 -31.39 -2.58
CA LYS A 30 -21.25 -32.57 -2.68
C LYS A 30 -19.86 -32.20 -2.18
N LYS A 31 -19.25 -33.10 -1.41
CA LYS A 31 -17.84 -32.91 -0.98
C LYS A 31 -16.89 -33.00 -2.17
N PRO A 32 -15.81 -32.20 -2.20
CA PRO A 32 -14.82 -32.29 -3.25
C PRO A 32 -14.14 -33.65 -3.25
N VAL A 33 -13.96 -34.20 -4.43
CA VAL A 33 -13.11 -35.38 -4.63
C VAL A 33 -11.73 -34.81 -4.98
N TYR A 34 -10.75 -34.99 -4.10
CA TYR A 34 -9.36 -34.63 -4.39
C TYR A 34 -8.76 -35.76 -5.25
N GLU A 35 -8.52 -35.47 -6.52
CA GLU A 35 -7.77 -36.39 -7.37
C GLU A 35 -6.32 -36.42 -6.86
N ILE A 36 -5.85 -37.60 -6.54
CA ILE A 36 -4.45 -37.82 -6.15
C ILE A 36 -3.65 -37.87 -7.44
N GLU A 37 -3.26 -36.67 -7.97
CA GLU A 37 -2.24 -36.64 -9.02
C GLU A 37 -0.94 -37.25 -8.47
N ARG A 38 -0.29 -38.08 -9.29
CA ARG A 38 1.00 -38.69 -8.93
C ARG A 38 1.98 -37.55 -8.65
N MET A 39 2.42 -37.45 -7.40
CA MET A 39 3.34 -36.45 -6.91
C MET A 39 4.59 -36.37 -7.79
N GLN A 40 4.83 -35.22 -8.38
CA GLN A 40 6.18 -34.88 -8.85
C GLN A 40 7.08 -34.64 -7.63
N PRO A 41 8.37 -35.02 -7.71
CA PRO A 41 9.29 -34.77 -6.59
C PRO A 41 9.28 -33.30 -6.22
N ALA A 42 9.32 -33.03 -4.90
CA ALA A 42 9.32 -31.67 -4.38
C ALA A 42 10.46 -30.86 -5.00
N ARG A 43 10.12 -29.81 -5.74
CA ARG A 43 11.13 -28.84 -6.19
C ARG A 43 11.69 -28.14 -4.96
N LEU A 44 12.99 -27.96 -4.92
CA LEU A 44 13.65 -27.15 -3.90
C LEU A 44 13.14 -25.72 -4.00
N VAL A 45 12.84 -25.12 -2.87
CA VAL A 45 12.51 -23.67 -2.82
C VAL A 45 13.71 -22.92 -3.40
N PRO A 46 13.50 -22.02 -4.38
CA PRO A 46 14.59 -21.25 -4.92
C PRO A 46 15.30 -20.50 -3.79
N LYS A 47 16.63 -20.42 -3.87
CA LYS A 47 17.40 -19.58 -2.94
C LYS A 47 17.00 -18.12 -3.17
N ILE A 48 16.20 -17.59 -2.25
CA ILE A 48 15.76 -16.20 -2.27
C ILE A 48 16.89 -15.37 -1.66
N GLU A 49 17.34 -14.35 -2.37
CA GLU A 49 18.24 -13.35 -1.80
C GLU A 49 17.51 -12.62 -0.68
N ARG A 50 18.16 -12.53 0.48
CA ARG A 50 17.65 -11.79 1.63
C ARG A 50 18.42 -10.48 1.71
N PRO A 51 17.77 -9.34 1.43
CA PRO A 51 18.43 -8.06 1.59
C PRO A 51 18.76 -7.82 3.07
N ASP A 52 19.73 -6.96 3.31
CA ASP A 52 19.95 -6.42 4.65
C ASP A 52 18.78 -5.49 4.99
N ILE A 53 17.87 -6.01 5.82
CA ILE A 53 16.64 -5.31 6.23
C ILE A 53 16.96 -4.06 7.04
N ASP A 54 18.01 -4.09 7.86
CA ASP A 54 18.42 -2.93 8.65
C ASP A 54 18.93 -1.81 7.75
N ALA A 55 19.79 -2.13 6.80
CA ALA A 55 20.25 -1.15 5.81
C ALA A 55 19.10 -0.60 4.96
N LEU A 56 18.07 -1.40 4.70
CA LEU A 56 16.92 -0.99 3.90
C LEU A 56 15.94 -0.12 4.70
N PHE A 57 15.65 -0.45 5.96
CA PHE A 57 14.55 0.15 6.72
C PHE A 57 14.98 1.22 7.73
N LEU A 58 16.20 1.15 8.26
CA LEU A 58 16.64 2.11 9.26
C LEU A 58 17.02 3.45 8.62
N PRO A 59 16.78 4.57 9.32
CA PRO A 59 17.06 5.89 8.80
C PRO A 59 18.58 6.16 8.72
N ALA A 60 18.99 6.96 7.74
CA ALA A 60 20.38 7.40 7.57
C ALA A 60 20.47 8.93 7.67
N GLY A 61 20.00 9.51 8.79
CA GLY A 61 20.08 10.95 9.09
C GLY A 61 18.91 11.79 8.57
N GLN A 62 17.96 11.19 7.86
CA GLN A 62 16.70 11.83 7.43
C GLN A 62 15.55 10.86 7.65
N THR A 63 14.33 11.38 7.80
CA THR A 63 13.11 10.58 7.91
C THR A 63 12.99 9.64 6.73
N LYS A 64 12.74 8.37 7.02
CA LYS A 64 12.57 7.32 6.03
C LYS A 64 11.12 6.90 5.91
N ALA A 65 10.61 6.82 4.69
CA ALA A 65 9.25 6.42 4.37
C ALA A 65 9.24 4.99 3.81
N LEU A 66 8.42 4.11 4.36
CA LEU A 66 8.28 2.72 3.93
C LEU A 66 6.84 2.49 3.45
N PHE A 67 6.66 2.19 2.18
CA PHE A 67 5.34 1.92 1.58
C PHE A 67 5.16 0.42 1.36
N PHE A 68 4.07 -0.15 1.92
CA PHE A 68 3.67 -1.52 1.70
C PHE A 68 2.45 -1.57 0.77
N MET A 69 2.64 -2.10 -0.43
CA MET A 69 1.67 -2.16 -1.50
C MET A 69 1.35 -3.62 -1.86
N GLY A 70 0.22 -3.85 -2.46
CA GLY A 70 -0.18 -5.18 -2.92
C GLY A 70 -1.69 -5.34 -2.97
N LYS A 71 -2.15 -6.46 -3.54
CA LYS A 71 -3.57 -6.79 -3.63
C LYS A 71 -4.26 -6.85 -2.27
N GLY A 72 -5.58 -6.65 -2.24
CA GLY A 72 -6.38 -6.89 -1.03
C GLY A 72 -6.23 -8.33 -0.52
N GLY A 73 -6.06 -8.49 0.81
CA GLY A 73 -5.97 -9.80 1.46
C GLY A 73 -4.60 -10.50 1.42
N VAL A 74 -3.55 -9.87 0.87
CA VAL A 74 -2.20 -10.46 0.86
C VAL A 74 -1.45 -10.33 2.19
N GLY A 75 -2.01 -9.59 3.16
CA GLY A 75 -1.42 -9.38 4.49
C GLY A 75 -0.55 -8.13 4.60
N LYS A 76 -0.80 -7.09 3.79
CA LYS A 76 -0.09 -5.80 3.88
C LYS A 76 -0.09 -5.25 5.29
N THR A 77 -1.27 -5.10 5.90
CA THR A 77 -1.44 -4.57 7.25
C THR A 77 -0.63 -5.34 8.30
N SER A 78 -0.60 -6.68 8.21
CA SER A 78 0.21 -7.49 9.13
C SER A 78 1.71 -7.25 8.91
N ILE A 79 2.17 -7.16 7.66
CA ILE A 79 3.58 -6.93 7.33
C ILE A 79 4.01 -5.52 7.73
N SER A 80 3.19 -4.49 7.46
CA SER A 80 3.49 -3.11 7.87
C SER A 80 3.52 -2.97 9.40
N CYS A 81 2.58 -3.56 10.14
CA CYS A 81 2.58 -3.59 11.60
C CYS A 81 3.85 -4.30 12.15
N MET A 82 4.19 -5.49 11.63
CA MET A 82 5.41 -6.20 12.04
C MET A 82 6.67 -5.40 11.76
N THR A 83 6.74 -4.73 10.61
CA THR A 83 7.88 -3.88 10.24
C THR A 83 8.00 -2.67 11.17
N ALA A 84 6.89 -1.99 11.45
CA ALA A 84 6.88 -0.84 12.35
C ALA A 84 7.31 -1.23 13.77
N LEU A 85 6.79 -2.35 14.29
CA LEU A 85 7.21 -2.91 15.59
C LEU A 85 8.71 -3.26 15.61
N TYR A 86 9.20 -3.92 14.55
CA TYR A 86 10.61 -4.29 14.44
C TYR A 86 11.54 -3.07 14.50
N ILE A 87 11.20 -1.99 13.80
CA ILE A 87 11.98 -0.76 13.76
C ILE A 87 11.92 -0.05 15.13
N ALA A 88 10.73 0.04 15.73
CA ALA A 88 10.54 0.65 17.04
C ALA A 88 11.33 -0.08 18.16
N GLN A 89 11.40 -1.42 18.11
CA GLN A 89 12.20 -2.23 19.03
C GLN A 89 13.71 -1.95 18.93
N LYS A 90 14.18 -1.38 17.83
CA LYS A 90 15.56 -0.90 17.67
C LYS A 90 15.80 0.50 18.24
N GLY A 91 14.80 1.09 18.88
CA GLY A 91 14.87 2.43 19.49
C GLY A 91 14.59 3.56 18.51
N VAL A 92 14.12 3.27 17.29
CA VAL A 92 13.82 4.26 16.25
C VAL A 92 12.38 4.72 16.39
N LYS A 93 12.16 6.03 16.51
CA LYS A 93 10.82 6.60 16.64
C LYS A 93 10.03 6.47 15.34
N THR A 94 9.03 5.62 15.37
CA THR A 94 8.31 5.12 14.20
C THR A 94 6.83 5.49 14.25
N LEU A 95 6.30 5.99 13.12
CA LEU A 95 4.87 6.22 12.92
C LEU A 95 4.32 5.19 11.92
N LEU A 96 3.29 4.46 12.29
CA LEU A 96 2.51 3.59 11.41
C LEU A 96 1.26 4.34 10.95
N VAL A 97 1.13 4.53 9.64
CA VAL A 97 0.03 5.28 9.00
C VAL A 97 -0.80 4.34 8.15
N THR A 98 -2.11 4.31 8.33
CA THR A 98 -3.02 3.65 7.39
C THR A 98 -3.95 4.65 6.72
N THR A 99 -4.23 4.42 5.44
CA THR A 99 -5.24 5.15 4.66
C THR A 99 -6.38 4.26 4.21
N ASP A 100 -6.26 2.96 4.46
CA ASP A 100 -7.33 2.02 4.15
C ASP A 100 -8.36 2.05 5.29
N PRO A 101 -9.57 2.60 5.07
CA PRO A 101 -10.61 2.61 6.11
C PRO A 101 -11.07 1.20 6.50
N ALA A 102 -10.77 0.20 5.65
CA ALA A 102 -10.97 -1.21 5.93
C ALA A 102 -9.74 -1.87 6.60
N ALA A 103 -8.63 -1.13 6.77
CA ALA A 103 -7.46 -1.65 7.46
C ALA A 103 -7.73 -1.73 8.97
N HIS A 104 -7.70 -2.93 9.48
CA HIS A 104 -7.94 -3.21 10.89
C HIS A 104 -6.61 -3.15 11.68
N ILE A 105 -5.83 -2.04 11.53
CA ILE A 105 -4.58 -1.85 12.31
C ILE A 105 -4.86 -2.03 13.81
N GLY A 106 -5.96 -1.44 14.28
CA GLY A 106 -6.37 -1.58 15.67
C GLY A 106 -6.63 -3.03 16.08
N GLU A 107 -7.23 -3.84 15.20
CA GLU A 107 -7.43 -5.27 15.46
C GLU A 107 -6.11 -6.05 15.43
N VAL A 108 -5.21 -5.74 14.49
CA VAL A 108 -3.90 -6.41 14.38
C VAL A 108 -3.02 -6.11 15.59
N LEU A 109 -3.06 -4.89 16.10
CA LEU A 109 -2.26 -4.44 17.25
C LEU A 109 -2.99 -4.59 18.60
N ASP A 110 -4.27 -5.01 18.60
CA ASP A 110 -5.16 -5.11 19.77
C ASP A 110 -5.26 -3.78 20.57
N VAL A 111 -5.34 -2.66 19.83
CA VAL A 111 -5.43 -1.31 20.39
C VAL A 111 -6.42 -0.45 19.60
N LYS A 112 -6.87 0.66 20.18
CA LYS A 112 -7.61 1.68 19.41
C LYS A 112 -6.62 2.57 18.68
N VAL A 113 -6.91 2.88 17.42
CA VAL A 113 -6.13 3.84 16.60
C VAL A 113 -7.11 4.86 16.03
N GLY A 114 -6.88 6.12 16.32
CA GLY A 114 -7.71 7.24 15.87
C GLY A 114 -7.06 8.05 14.74
N SER A 115 -7.65 9.25 14.46
CA SER A 115 -7.16 10.18 13.45
C SER A 115 -5.97 11.04 13.91
N MET A 116 -5.58 10.93 15.16
CA MET A 116 -4.37 11.55 15.72
C MET A 116 -3.35 10.46 16.07
N PRO A 117 -2.03 10.73 15.96
CA PRO A 117 -1.01 9.76 16.34
C PRO A 117 -1.13 9.35 17.81
N GLU A 118 -1.38 8.08 18.04
CA GLU A 118 -1.48 7.47 19.37
C GLU A 118 -0.26 6.61 19.67
N ASN A 119 0.25 6.70 20.89
CA ASN A 119 1.36 5.86 21.34
C ASN A 119 0.87 4.42 21.52
N ILE A 120 1.50 3.47 20.85
CA ILE A 120 1.16 2.04 20.90
C ILE A 120 2.10 1.29 21.83
N THR A 121 3.38 1.53 21.71
CA THR A 121 4.44 1.00 22.55
C THR A 121 5.64 1.94 22.50
N ASP A 122 6.73 1.62 23.21
CA ASP A 122 7.96 2.39 23.16
C ASP A 122 8.39 2.61 21.70
N ASN A 123 8.56 3.87 21.33
CA ASN A 123 8.95 4.33 19.99
C ASN A 123 7.96 3.98 18.83
N LEU A 124 6.79 3.39 19.08
CA LEU A 124 5.78 3.15 18.06
C LEU A 124 4.53 3.98 18.29
N PHE A 125 4.17 4.74 17.28
CA PHE A 125 2.93 5.50 17.19
C PHE A 125 2.12 4.97 15.99
N ALA A 126 0.80 5.06 16.06
CA ALA A 126 -0.07 4.70 14.94
C ALA A 126 -1.15 5.76 14.73
N VAL A 127 -1.54 5.95 13.47
CA VAL A 127 -2.60 6.89 13.07
C VAL A 127 -3.39 6.33 11.89
N MET A 128 -4.68 6.54 11.91
CA MET A 128 -5.59 6.25 10.79
C MET A 128 -5.98 7.57 10.12
N VAL A 129 -5.57 7.77 8.88
CA VAL A 129 -5.93 8.96 8.11
C VAL A 129 -7.42 8.92 7.79
N ASN A 130 -8.18 9.81 8.36
CA ASN A 130 -9.57 10.04 7.99
C ASN A 130 -9.59 10.87 6.70
N GLN A 131 -10.01 10.24 5.58
CA GLN A 131 -10.03 10.91 4.28
C GLN A 131 -10.90 12.16 4.26
N GLN A 132 -12.04 12.16 4.96
CA GLN A 132 -12.91 13.32 5.02
C GLN A 132 -12.28 14.48 5.82
N GLU A 133 -11.65 14.19 6.95
CA GLU A 133 -10.94 15.19 7.73
C GLU A 133 -9.75 15.76 6.94
N ALA A 134 -8.93 14.90 6.33
CA ALA A 134 -7.82 15.31 5.47
C ALA A 134 -8.30 16.18 4.31
N PHE A 135 -9.42 15.84 3.68
CA PHE A 135 -10.03 16.63 2.61
C PHE A 135 -10.47 18.01 3.10
N GLN A 136 -11.14 18.11 4.24
CA GLN A 136 -11.58 19.40 4.80
C GLN A 136 -10.38 20.28 5.20
N GLU A 137 -9.36 19.71 5.84
CA GLU A 137 -8.13 20.42 6.17
C GLU A 137 -7.41 20.97 4.92
N TYR A 138 -7.32 20.13 3.88
CA TYR A 138 -6.70 20.49 2.61
C TYR A 138 -7.45 21.64 1.91
N LYS A 139 -8.78 21.50 1.81
CA LYS A 139 -9.67 22.51 1.22
C LYS A 139 -9.58 23.84 1.96
N GLU A 140 -9.69 23.83 3.28
CA GLU A 140 -9.64 25.03 4.10
C GLU A 140 -8.27 25.73 3.98
N ARG A 141 -7.17 24.98 3.91
CA ARG A 141 -5.84 25.53 3.70
C ARG A 141 -5.77 26.28 2.37
N ILE A 142 -6.21 25.67 1.26
CA ILE A 142 -6.19 26.33 -0.06
C ILE A 142 -7.07 27.57 -0.07
N LEU A 143 -8.29 27.48 0.47
CA LEU A 143 -9.19 28.62 0.51
C LEU A 143 -8.67 29.73 1.44
N SER A 144 -8.05 29.39 2.57
CA SER A 144 -7.46 30.40 3.48
C SER A 144 -6.31 31.16 2.84
N GLU A 145 -5.47 30.48 2.05
CA GLU A 145 -4.41 31.13 1.28
C GLU A 145 -4.95 32.01 0.14
N ALA A 146 -6.11 31.66 -0.40
CA ALA A 146 -6.78 32.43 -1.46
C ALA A 146 -7.59 33.62 -0.91
N ARG A 147 -8.10 33.54 0.34
CA ARG A 147 -8.83 34.64 1.00
C ARG A 147 -7.95 35.88 1.11
N GLY A 148 -8.49 37.03 0.68
CA GLY A 148 -7.78 38.30 0.64
C GLY A 148 -6.99 38.55 -0.64
N ARG A 149 -6.93 37.59 -1.56
CA ARG A 149 -6.28 37.74 -2.87
C ARG A 149 -7.27 37.70 -4.04
N TYR A 150 -8.41 37.01 -3.85
CA TYR A 150 -9.43 36.79 -4.87
C TYR A 150 -10.80 37.34 -4.42
N SER A 151 -11.68 37.63 -5.39
CA SER A 151 -13.05 38.04 -5.11
C SER A 151 -13.89 36.88 -4.54
N GLU A 152 -15.00 37.21 -3.85
CA GLU A 152 -15.89 36.20 -3.28
C GLU A 152 -16.46 35.24 -4.36
N ASP A 153 -16.80 35.73 -5.54
CA ASP A 153 -17.27 34.89 -6.66
C ASP A 153 -16.20 33.90 -7.12
N MET A 154 -14.96 34.33 -7.14
CA MET A 154 -13.83 33.48 -7.52
C MET A 154 -13.52 32.42 -6.45
N LEU A 155 -13.63 32.80 -5.16
CA LEU A 155 -13.51 31.86 -4.04
C LEU A 155 -14.60 30.79 -4.07
N ALA A 156 -15.85 31.19 -4.39
CA ALA A 156 -16.96 30.25 -4.55
C ALA A 156 -16.72 29.26 -5.69
N THR A 157 -16.21 29.73 -6.83
CA THR A 157 -15.85 28.86 -7.96
C THR A 157 -14.73 27.89 -7.58
N MET A 158 -13.68 28.37 -6.90
CA MET A 158 -12.59 27.52 -6.40
C MET A 158 -13.11 26.46 -5.41
N GLU A 159 -14.02 26.83 -4.52
CA GLU A 159 -14.61 25.93 -3.57
C GLU A 159 -15.41 24.81 -4.26
N GLU A 160 -16.13 25.13 -5.33
CA GLU A 160 -16.90 24.18 -6.11
C GLU A 160 -15.96 23.20 -6.87
N GLU A 161 -14.86 23.70 -7.46
CA GLU A 161 -13.87 22.88 -8.15
C GLU A 161 -13.09 21.95 -7.19
N LEU A 162 -12.83 22.41 -5.96
CA LEU A 162 -12.20 21.60 -4.92
C LEU A 162 -13.08 20.43 -4.45
N ASN A 163 -14.38 20.46 -4.67
CA ASN A 163 -15.30 19.36 -4.31
C ASN A 163 -15.27 18.24 -5.38
N SER A 164 -14.09 17.70 -5.65
CA SER A 164 -13.91 16.63 -6.64
C SER A 164 -13.23 15.40 -6.02
N PRO A 165 -13.49 14.19 -6.54
CA PRO A 165 -12.80 12.97 -6.10
C PRO A 165 -11.28 13.07 -6.23
N CYS A 166 -10.77 13.78 -7.21
CA CYS A 166 -9.33 14.01 -7.36
C CYS A 166 -8.75 14.81 -6.19
N THR A 167 -9.51 15.80 -5.68
CA THR A 167 -9.08 16.60 -4.53
C THR A 167 -9.06 15.78 -3.24
N GLU A 168 -9.99 14.82 -3.07
CA GLU A 168 -9.97 13.89 -1.93
C GLU A 168 -8.71 13.03 -1.94
N GLU A 169 -8.33 12.50 -3.11
CA GLU A 169 -7.10 11.72 -3.27
C GLU A 169 -5.85 12.58 -3.01
N MET A 170 -5.86 13.83 -3.48
CA MET A 170 -4.77 14.78 -3.25
C MET A 170 -4.62 15.16 -1.77
N ALA A 171 -5.72 15.32 -1.05
CA ALA A 171 -5.72 15.61 0.37
C ALA A 171 -5.09 14.45 1.18
N ALA A 172 -5.43 13.21 0.84
CA ALA A 172 -4.81 12.03 1.46
C ALA A 172 -3.31 11.97 1.19
N PHE A 173 -2.88 12.30 -0.03
CA PHE A 173 -1.48 12.34 -0.40
C PHE A 173 -0.71 13.47 0.30
N ASP A 174 -1.29 14.66 0.39
CA ASP A 174 -0.70 15.78 1.12
C ASP A 174 -0.49 15.43 2.62
N LYS A 175 -1.43 14.68 3.20
CA LYS A 175 -1.29 14.18 4.58
C LYS A 175 -0.11 13.21 4.73
N PHE A 176 0.14 12.36 3.73
CA PHE A 176 1.32 11.47 3.73
C PHE A 176 2.61 12.26 3.74
N ILE A 177 2.68 13.31 2.91
CA ILE A 177 3.86 14.16 2.85
C ILE A 177 4.08 14.89 4.17
N GLN A 178 3.02 15.38 4.81
CA GLN A 178 3.11 16.00 6.13
C GLN A 178 3.77 15.05 7.14
N TYR A 179 3.38 13.76 7.16
CA TYR A 179 4.00 12.77 8.05
C TYR A 179 5.45 12.45 7.70
N ILE A 180 5.84 12.49 6.41
CA ILE A 180 7.23 12.28 5.99
C ILE A 180 8.10 13.50 6.35
N GLU A 181 7.53 14.71 6.32
CA GLU A 181 8.20 15.96 6.68
C GLU A 181 8.23 16.21 8.19
N ASP A 182 7.40 15.50 8.94
CA ASP A 182 7.34 15.58 10.40
C ASP A 182 8.63 15.05 11.02
N LYS A 183 9.39 15.96 11.64
CA LYS A 183 10.69 15.65 12.27
C LYS A 183 10.55 14.90 13.59
N ASP A 184 9.34 14.73 14.09
CA ASP A 184 9.08 13.97 15.30
C ASP A 184 9.26 12.47 15.09
N TYR A 185 9.24 12.00 13.84
CA TYR A 185 9.41 10.60 13.48
C TYR A 185 10.63 10.39 12.59
N GLU A 186 11.40 9.35 12.90
CA GLU A 186 12.56 8.95 12.11
C GLU A 186 12.19 8.00 10.98
N VAL A 187 11.14 7.19 11.18
CA VAL A 187 10.58 6.28 10.18
C VAL A 187 9.06 6.40 10.14
N VAL A 188 8.51 6.48 8.93
CA VAL A 188 7.06 6.43 8.71
C VAL A 188 6.74 5.22 7.85
N VAL A 189 5.91 4.32 8.38
CA VAL A 189 5.47 3.10 7.71
C VAL A 189 4.04 3.30 7.21
N PHE A 190 3.83 3.20 5.90
CA PHE A 190 2.54 3.36 5.27
C PHE A 190 1.92 2.00 4.93
N ASP A 191 0.82 1.67 5.61
CA ASP A 191 -0.10 0.60 5.23
C ASP A 191 -1.11 1.17 4.24
N THR A 192 -0.88 0.92 2.96
CA THR A 192 -1.65 1.55 1.90
C THR A 192 -2.85 0.71 1.45
N ALA A 193 -3.86 1.36 0.90
CA ALA A 193 -4.96 0.71 0.19
C ALA A 193 -4.46 -0.16 -0.99
N PRO A 194 -5.29 -1.01 -1.60
CA PRO A 194 -4.92 -1.82 -2.76
C PRO A 194 -4.30 -1.00 -3.90
N THR A 195 -3.34 -1.61 -4.60
CA THR A 195 -2.40 -1.00 -5.58
C THR A 195 -2.96 0.04 -6.54
N GLY A 196 -4.20 -0.13 -7.04
CA GLY A 196 -4.79 0.81 -8.01
C GLY A 196 -5.03 2.21 -7.47
N HIS A 197 -5.37 2.36 -6.20
CA HIS A 197 -5.55 3.66 -5.54
C HIS A 197 -4.21 4.29 -5.14
N THR A 198 -3.27 3.50 -4.66
CA THR A 198 -1.95 4.02 -4.24
C THR A 198 -1.15 4.54 -5.43
N LEU A 199 -1.26 3.89 -6.59
CA LEU A 199 -0.60 4.33 -7.82
C LEU A 199 -1.20 5.63 -8.36
N ARG A 200 -2.52 5.79 -8.28
CA ARG A 200 -3.17 7.08 -8.56
C ARG A 200 -2.64 8.20 -7.67
N LEU A 201 -2.41 7.92 -6.37
CA LEU A 201 -1.80 8.89 -5.46
C LEU A 201 -0.39 9.32 -5.93
N LEU A 202 0.34 8.47 -6.64
CA LEU A 202 1.66 8.79 -7.19
C LEU A 202 1.59 9.51 -8.54
N ASP A 203 0.50 9.36 -9.29
CA ASP A 203 0.22 10.09 -10.54
C ASP A 203 -0.36 11.49 -10.28
N LEU A 204 -1.08 11.66 -9.16
CA LEU A 204 -1.68 12.93 -8.73
C LEU A 204 -0.71 14.11 -8.75
N PRO A 205 0.54 13.94 -8.33
CA PRO A 205 1.50 15.01 -8.41
C PRO A 205 1.65 15.60 -9.82
N PHE A 206 1.58 14.81 -10.87
CA PHE A 206 1.69 15.30 -12.26
C PHE A 206 0.41 16.01 -12.72
N ASP A 207 -0.76 15.49 -12.32
CA ASP A 207 -2.05 16.10 -12.64
C ASP A 207 -2.29 17.36 -11.81
N TYR A 208 -1.81 17.42 -10.58
CA TYR A 208 -1.85 18.60 -9.72
C TYR A 208 -0.97 19.73 -10.25
N ALA A 209 0.23 19.44 -10.72
CA ALA A 209 1.07 20.45 -11.36
C ALA A 209 0.34 21.07 -12.56
N LYS A 210 -0.38 20.28 -13.34
CA LYS A 210 -1.21 20.77 -14.45
C LYS A 210 -2.43 21.57 -13.97
N GLN A 211 -3.13 21.11 -12.92
CA GLN A 211 -4.28 21.84 -12.37
C GLN A 211 -3.86 23.15 -11.70
N VAL A 212 -2.80 23.15 -10.91
CA VAL A 212 -2.20 24.36 -10.36
C VAL A 212 -1.72 25.26 -11.48
N GLU A 213 -1.16 24.71 -12.56
CA GLU A 213 -0.77 25.47 -13.75
C GLU A 213 -1.97 26.09 -14.46
N MET A 214 -3.11 25.41 -14.54
CA MET A 214 -4.37 25.95 -15.07
C MET A 214 -5.04 26.97 -14.14
N MET A 215 -5.09 26.71 -12.82
CA MET A 215 -5.64 27.63 -11.82
C MET A 215 -4.79 28.92 -11.71
N VAL A 216 -3.48 28.79 -11.80
CA VAL A 216 -2.53 29.92 -11.68
C VAL A 216 -2.29 30.61 -13.01
N SER A 217 -2.60 29.99 -14.17
CA SER A 217 -2.61 30.72 -15.45
C SER A 217 -3.70 31.78 -15.49
N ALA A 218 -4.74 31.63 -14.66
CA ALA A 218 -5.75 32.66 -14.40
C ALA A 218 -5.33 33.72 -13.35
N ALA A 219 -4.27 33.48 -12.59
CA ALA A 219 -3.78 34.37 -11.53
C ALA A 219 -2.42 34.97 -11.90
N GLU A 220 -2.30 36.31 -11.83
CA GLU A 220 -1.13 37.08 -12.22
C GLU A 220 0.10 36.94 -11.28
N SER A 221 0.08 36.12 -10.22
CA SER A 221 1.17 36.07 -9.26
C SER A 221 2.14 34.88 -9.48
N ARG A 222 3.33 35.22 -9.97
CA ARG A 222 4.45 34.33 -10.28
C ARG A 222 4.98 33.56 -9.05
N GLU A 223 4.95 34.17 -7.87
CA GLU A 223 5.51 33.63 -6.61
C GLU A 223 4.76 32.38 -6.09
N ILE A 224 3.44 32.34 -6.20
CA ILE A 224 2.63 31.20 -5.75
C ILE A 224 2.89 29.98 -6.64
N LYS A 225 3.07 30.24 -7.95
CA LYS A 225 3.41 29.22 -8.95
C LYS A 225 4.73 28.53 -8.63
N GLU A 226 5.75 29.31 -8.30
CA GLU A 226 7.08 28.81 -7.97
C GLU A 226 7.08 28.01 -6.65
N THR A 227 6.35 28.46 -5.63
CA THR A 227 6.29 27.79 -4.32
C THR A 227 5.58 26.43 -4.41
N ALA A 228 4.42 26.36 -5.06
CA ALA A 228 3.68 25.12 -5.23
C ALA A 228 4.44 24.12 -6.13
N GLN A 229 5.05 24.60 -7.23
CA GLN A 229 5.87 23.76 -8.11
C GLN A 229 7.14 23.24 -7.41
N ASN A 230 7.78 24.04 -6.57
CA ASN A 230 8.96 23.63 -5.82
C ASN A 230 8.61 22.58 -4.77
N ARG A 231 7.57 22.80 -3.96
CA ARG A 231 7.08 21.81 -2.98
C ARG A 231 6.76 20.48 -3.64
N PHE A 232 6.10 20.54 -4.78
CA PHE A 232 5.76 19.37 -5.58
C PHE A 232 6.99 18.62 -6.09
N ARG A 233 7.98 19.35 -6.62
CA ARG A 233 9.25 18.77 -7.07
C ARG A 233 9.99 18.09 -5.93
N ASP A 234 9.97 18.69 -4.74
CA ASP A 234 10.60 18.14 -3.54
C ASP A 234 9.94 16.84 -3.08
N ILE A 235 8.61 16.76 -3.17
CA ILE A 235 7.83 15.55 -2.89
C ILE A 235 8.24 14.41 -3.83
N ILE A 236 8.23 14.66 -5.14
CA ILE A 236 8.62 13.64 -6.13
C ILE A 236 10.08 13.23 -5.93
N SER A 237 10.95 14.18 -5.66
CA SER A 237 12.35 13.92 -5.36
C SER A 237 12.51 12.99 -4.16
N THR A 238 11.74 13.23 -3.09
CA THR A 238 11.72 12.39 -1.88
C THR A 238 11.23 10.98 -2.19
N LEU A 239 10.15 10.82 -2.94
CA LEU A 239 9.61 9.52 -3.30
C LEU A 239 10.54 8.71 -4.22
N ARG A 240 11.31 9.39 -5.08
CA ARG A 240 12.31 8.77 -5.97
C ARG A 240 13.64 8.46 -5.29
N ASP A 241 13.92 9.09 -4.17
CA ASP A 241 15.16 8.85 -3.42
C ASP A 241 15.11 7.52 -2.68
N LYS A 242 15.79 6.52 -3.21
CA LYS A 242 15.90 5.15 -2.63
C LYS A 242 16.47 5.12 -1.20
N LYS A 243 17.17 6.16 -0.77
CA LYS A 243 17.70 6.25 0.60
C LYS A 243 16.64 6.72 1.57
N ARG A 244 15.67 7.53 1.10
CA ARG A 244 14.59 8.09 1.91
C ARG A 244 13.29 7.30 1.81
N THR A 245 13.02 6.70 0.66
CA THR A 245 11.75 6.02 0.43
C THR A 245 11.97 4.60 -0.08
N VAL A 246 11.29 3.65 0.55
CA VAL A 246 11.30 2.23 0.19
C VAL A 246 9.91 1.79 -0.22
N PHE A 247 9.78 1.30 -1.44
CA PHE A 247 8.55 0.68 -1.92
C PHE A 247 8.67 -0.83 -1.85
N SER A 248 7.77 -1.45 -1.06
CA SER A 248 7.70 -2.88 -0.83
C SER A 248 6.41 -3.46 -1.40
N LEU A 249 6.51 -4.50 -2.21
CA LEU A 249 5.34 -5.24 -2.71
C LEU A 249 5.10 -6.45 -1.82
N VAL A 250 3.89 -6.57 -1.28
CA VAL A 250 3.44 -7.73 -0.52
C VAL A 250 2.52 -8.57 -1.40
N LEU A 251 2.84 -9.84 -1.52
CA LEU A 251 2.06 -10.79 -2.29
C LEU A 251 2.08 -12.17 -1.63
N TYR A 252 1.18 -13.05 -2.01
CA TYR A 252 1.34 -14.49 -1.76
C TYR A 252 1.53 -15.21 -3.11
N PRO A 253 2.25 -16.36 -3.12
CA PRO A 253 2.69 -16.98 -4.35
C PRO A 253 1.54 -17.71 -5.08
N GLU A 254 0.69 -16.93 -5.72
CA GLU A 254 -0.38 -17.32 -6.64
C GLU A 254 -0.41 -16.38 -7.84
N SER A 255 -1.02 -16.81 -8.96
CA SER A 255 -1.02 -16.11 -10.25
C SER A 255 -1.50 -14.66 -10.14
N THR A 256 -2.68 -14.44 -9.54
CA THR A 256 -3.32 -13.12 -9.54
C THR A 256 -2.53 -12.09 -8.72
N PRO A 257 -2.11 -12.36 -7.47
CA PRO A 257 -1.29 -11.39 -6.72
C PRO A 257 0.02 -11.05 -7.40
N ILE A 258 0.69 -12.03 -8.03
CA ILE A 258 1.95 -11.81 -8.76
C ILE A 258 1.72 -10.90 -9.97
N MET A 259 0.68 -11.17 -10.78
CA MET A 259 0.36 -10.36 -11.95
C MET A 259 0.00 -8.92 -11.58
N GLU A 260 -0.75 -8.72 -10.51
CA GLU A 260 -1.10 -7.38 -10.01
C GLU A 260 0.12 -6.66 -9.46
N SER A 261 0.97 -7.35 -8.69
CA SER A 261 2.23 -6.78 -8.18
C SER A 261 3.19 -6.42 -9.32
N TYR A 262 3.24 -7.24 -10.38
CA TYR A 262 4.06 -6.94 -11.56
C TYR A 262 3.58 -5.68 -12.28
N ARG A 263 2.27 -5.51 -12.45
CA ARG A 263 1.69 -4.27 -13.02
C ARG A 263 2.03 -3.07 -12.16
N ALA A 264 1.82 -3.17 -10.84
CA ALA A 264 2.15 -2.11 -9.90
C ALA A 264 3.64 -1.73 -9.96
N MET A 265 4.53 -2.71 -10.10
CA MET A 265 5.96 -2.46 -10.27
C MET A 265 6.27 -1.70 -11.59
N LEU A 266 5.59 -2.03 -12.69
CA LEU A 266 5.75 -1.32 -13.95
C LEU A 266 5.26 0.12 -13.87
N ASP A 267 4.10 0.35 -13.26
CA ASP A 267 3.53 1.69 -13.06
C ASP A 267 4.46 2.55 -12.18
N LEU A 268 4.98 2.00 -11.07
CA LEU A 268 6.01 2.67 -10.25
C LEU A 268 7.25 3.03 -11.08
N LYS A 269 7.72 2.12 -11.90
CA LYS A 269 8.89 2.32 -12.75
C LYS A 269 8.66 3.43 -13.78
N GLU A 270 7.45 3.54 -14.37
CA GLU A 270 7.08 4.64 -15.26
C GLU A 270 7.11 5.99 -14.52
N ALA A 271 6.70 6.02 -13.25
CA ALA A 271 6.83 7.20 -12.39
C ALA A 271 8.27 7.49 -11.94
N GLY A 272 9.26 6.69 -12.34
CA GLY A 272 10.67 6.82 -11.94
C GLY A 272 10.96 6.32 -10.52
N ILE A 273 10.12 5.44 -9.99
CA ILE A 273 10.23 4.86 -8.65
C ILE A 273 10.59 3.38 -8.80
N GLU A 274 11.57 2.91 -8.04
CA GLU A 274 11.95 1.51 -8.04
C GLU A 274 11.38 0.77 -6.81
N THR A 275 10.88 -0.43 -7.03
CA THR A 275 10.55 -1.37 -5.95
C THR A 275 11.84 -1.97 -5.39
N GLN A 276 12.07 -1.82 -4.09
CA GLN A 276 13.28 -2.33 -3.44
C GLN A 276 13.09 -3.65 -2.73
N LEU A 277 11.84 -4.03 -2.42
CA LEU A 277 11.54 -5.26 -1.68
C LEU A 277 10.28 -5.93 -2.22
N VAL A 278 10.33 -7.25 -2.31
CA VAL A 278 9.15 -8.09 -2.51
C VAL A 278 9.02 -9.04 -1.32
N VAL A 279 7.88 -8.99 -0.65
CA VAL A 279 7.58 -9.88 0.49
C VAL A 279 6.60 -10.95 0.02
N ALA A 280 7.10 -12.18 -0.13
CA ALA A 280 6.26 -13.34 -0.39
C ALA A 280 5.68 -13.84 0.95
N ASN A 281 4.42 -13.53 1.20
CA ASN A 281 3.71 -13.91 2.42
C ASN A 281 2.99 -15.25 2.27
N MET A 282 2.55 -15.85 3.39
CA MET A 282 1.77 -17.09 3.43
C MET A 282 2.43 -18.29 2.72
N VAL A 283 3.75 -18.31 2.68
CA VAL A 283 4.51 -19.46 2.16
C VAL A 283 4.48 -20.59 3.15
N LEU A 284 4.05 -21.77 2.72
CA LEU A 284 4.01 -22.95 3.58
C LEU A 284 5.42 -23.46 3.87
N PRO A 285 5.83 -23.61 5.14
CA PRO A 285 7.08 -24.27 5.50
C PRO A 285 7.05 -25.75 5.06
N GLU A 286 8.23 -26.32 4.79
CA GLU A 286 8.31 -27.72 4.35
C GLU A 286 7.88 -28.69 5.45
N GLU A 287 8.20 -28.36 6.66
CA GLU A 287 7.97 -29.16 7.86
C GLU A 287 6.48 -29.42 8.13
N VAL A 288 5.60 -28.49 7.71
CA VAL A 288 4.14 -28.66 7.87
C VAL A 288 3.50 -29.41 6.72
N CYS A 289 4.24 -29.71 5.65
CA CYS A 289 3.72 -30.39 4.46
C CYS A 289 3.69 -31.91 4.62
N THR A 290 2.95 -32.41 5.63
CA THR A 290 2.90 -33.84 5.98
C THR A 290 1.92 -34.64 5.14
N ASN A 291 0.94 -34.01 4.51
CA ASN A 291 -0.07 -34.66 3.67
C ASN A 291 -0.08 -34.12 2.23
N ASN A 292 -0.78 -34.82 1.33
CA ASN A 292 -0.80 -34.47 -0.09
C ASN A 292 -1.37 -33.06 -0.37
N TYR A 293 -2.36 -32.61 0.40
CA TYR A 293 -2.94 -31.27 0.25
C TYR A 293 -1.87 -30.19 0.42
N PHE A 294 -1.14 -30.20 1.54
CA PHE A 294 -0.11 -29.19 1.81
C PHE A 294 1.10 -29.35 0.86
N LYS A 295 1.46 -30.59 0.47
CA LYS A 295 2.52 -30.82 -0.52
C LYS A 295 2.18 -30.22 -1.88
N ASN A 296 0.97 -30.45 -2.38
CA ASN A 296 0.50 -29.88 -3.65
C ASN A 296 0.47 -28.34 -3.59
N ARG A 297 -0.07 -27.79 -2.50
CA ARG A 297 -0.12 -26.35 -2.32
C ARG A 297 1.27 -25.72 -2.25
N ARG A 298 2.20 -26.33 -1.53
CA ARG A 298 3.60 -25.91 -1.51
C ARG A 298 4.25 -25.99 -2.91
N HIS A 299 4.01 -27.08 -3.63
CA HIS A 299 4.53 -27.24 -4.99
C HIS A 299 4.07 -26.10 -5.91
N MET A 300 2.80 -25.76 -5.85
CA MET A 300 2.25 -24.60 -6.56
C MET A 300 2.95 -23.30 -6.14
N GLN A 301 3.13 -23.08 -4.83
CA GLN A 301 3.81 -21.89 -4.32
C GLN A 301 5.26 -21.78 -4.81
N VAL A 302 6.02 -22.88 -4.79
CA VAL A 302 7.41 -22.91 -5.28
C VAL A 302 7.48 -22.51 -6.75
N LYS A 303 6.56 -23.01 -7.58
CA LYS A 303 6.46 -22.63 -9.00
C LYS A 303 6.33 -21.11 -9.17
N TYR A 304 5.51 -20.47 -8.32
CA TYR A 304 5.30 -19.02 -8.38
C TYR A 304 6.45 -18.22 -7.75
N LEU A 305 7.10 -18.74 -6.71
CA LEU A 305 8.31 -18.13 -6.14
C LEU A 305 9.47 -18.09 -7.15
N GLU A 306 9.55 -19.07 -8.07
CA GLU A 306 10.51 -19.05 -9.17
C GLU A 306 10.26 -17.91 -10.19
N GLN A 307 9.03 -17.41 -10.30
CA GLN A 307 8.66 -16.31 -11.20
C GLN A 307 8.90 -14.91 -10.60
N ILE A 308 9.13 -14.83 -9.28
CA ILE A 308 9.34 -13.56 -8.56
C ILE A 308 10.83 -13.15 -8.59
N LYS A 309 11.71 -13.98 -9.10
CA LYS A 309 13.15 -13.72 -9.20
C LYS A 309 13.52 -12.56 -10.10
#